data_266664d4920a4bcb61f404acfb73d401
#
_entry.id   266664d4920a4bcb61f404acfb73d401
#
_cell.length_a   1.000
_cell.length_b   1.000
_cell.length_c   1.000
_cell.angle_alpha   90.00
_cell.angle_beta   90.00
_cell.angle_gamma   90.00
#
_symmetry.space_group_name_H-M   'P 1'
#
loop_
_entity.id
_entity.type
_entity.pdbx_description
1 polymer ?
#
loop_
_entity_poly.entity_id
_entity_poly.type
_entity_poly.pdbx_seq_one_letter_code
_entity_poly.pdbx_strand_id
1 'polypeptide(L)'
;MILKDKKILITGILTDKSIAFATAKIAIENGATVVATGFGKGLRITERAVKRLSEDIKVFEMDIENLNQVNEAVKNIEDEVGNLDGILHAI
;
A
#
# COMPACT_ATOMS: atom_id res chain seq x y z
N MET A 1 1.70 19.90 6.11
CA MET A 1 1.63 18.44 6.10
C MET A 1 3.02 17.86 5.92
N ILE A 2 3.46 17.07 6.89
CA ILE A 2 4.85 16.59 6.95
C ILE A 2 5.19 15.53 5.89
N LEU A 3 4.18 14.88 5.33
CA LEU A 3 4.40 13.84 4.30
C LEU A 3 3.94 14.28 2.91
N LYS A 4 3.78 15.58 2.71
CA LYS A 4 3.34 16.10 1.42
C LYS A 4 4.24 15.58 0.28
N ASP A 5 3.60 15.04 -0.75
CA ASP A 5 4.25 14.49 -1.95
C ASP A 5 5.14 13.27 -1.70
N LYS A 6 5.12 12.70 -0.50
CA LYS A 6 5.81 11.42 -0.23
C LYS A 6 4.99 10.25 -0.74
N LYS A 7 5.67 9.22 -1.22
CA LYS A 7 5.04 8.02 -1.76
C LYS A 7 5.41 6.83 -0.90
N ILE A 8 4.41 6.20 -0.31
CA ILE A 8 4.61 5.16 0.70
C ILE A 8 3.88 3.90 0.29
N LEU A 9 4.60 2.78 0.25
CA LEU A 9 4.02 1.47 0.06
C LEU A 9 3.73 0.85 1.42
N ILE A 10 2.51 0.35 1.61
CA ILE A 10 2.13 -0.31 2.86
C ILE A 10 1.61 -1.72 2.53
N THR A 11 2.23 -2.72 3.15
CA THR A 11 1.76 -4.11 3.05
C THR A 11 0.97 -4.47 4.31
N GLY A 12 0.11 -5.46 4.21
CA GLY A 12 -0.59 -5.98 5.40
C GLY A 12 -1.84 -5.23 5.81
N ILE A 13 -2.42 -4.40 4.93
CA ILE A 13 -3.71 -3.78 5.22
C ILE A 13 -4.79 -4.84 4.97
N LEU A 14 -5.23 -5.50 6.03
CA LEU A 14 -6.24 -6.55 5.94
C LEU A 14 -7.61 -6.12 6.46
N THR A 15 -7.64 -5.28 7.49
CA THR A 15 -8.89 -4.79 8.06
C THR A 15 -8.73 -3.33 8.48
N ASP A 16 -9.86 -2.67 8.71
CA ASP A 16 -9.87 -1.29 9.21
C ASP A 16 -9.38 -1.19 10.67
N LYS A 17 -9.10 -2.31 11.30
CA LYS A 17 -8.56 -2.37 12.67
C LYS A 17 -7.08 -2.68 12.72
N SER A 18 -6.44 -2.91 11.57
CA SER A 18 -5.01 -3.23 11.55
C SER A 18 -4.16 -1.99 11.79
N ILE A 19 -2.93 -2.23 12.29
CA ILE A 19 -1.96 -1.15 12.45
C ILE A 19 -1.61 -0.54 11.09
N ALA A 20 -1.50 -1.37 10.06
CA ALA A 20 -1.23 -0.91 8.70
C ALA A 20 -2.32 0.06 8.22
N PHE A 21 -3.59 -0.23 8.51
CA PHE A 21 -4.71 0.65 8.16
C PHE A 21 -4.58 2.00 8.87
N ALA A 22 -4.34 1.97 10.18
CA ALA A 22 -4.19 3.21 10.95
C ALA A 22 -3.02 4.05 10.45
N THR A 23 -1.89 3.41 10.13
CA THR A 23 -0.72 4.09 9.59
C THR A 23 -1.03 4.71 8.23
N ALA A 24 -1.72 3.99 7.36
CA ALA A 24 -2.12 4.51 6.05
C ALA A 24 -3.01 5.75 6.20
N LYS A 25 -3.96 5.70 7.12
CA LYS A 25 -4.85 6.84 7.39
C LYS A 25 -4.05 8.07 7.81
N ILE A 26 -3.15 7.92 8.74
CA ILE A 26 -2.30 9.03 9.21
C ILE A 26 -1.43 9.55 8.09
N ALA A 27 -0.84 8.67 7.28
CA ALA A 27 0.01 9.07 6.16
C ALA A 27 -0.79 9.93 5.15
N ILE A 28 -1.99 9.49 4.80
CA ILE A 28 -2.86 10.23 3.86
C ILE A 28 -3.23 11.58 4.44
N GLU A 29 -3.58 11.63 5.71
CA GLU A 29 -3.93 12.88 6.39
C GLU A 29 -2.76 13.87 6.40
N ASN A 30 -1.53 13.36 6.29
CA ASN A 30 -0.31 14.19 6.25
C ASN A 30 0.21 14.40 4.82
N GLY A 31 -0.59 14.10 3.83
CA GLY A 31 -0.30 14.44 2.43
C GLY A 31 0.41 13.39 1.60
N ALA A 32 0.62 12.20 2.15
CA ALA A 32 1.28 11.12 1.42
C ALA A 32 0.37 10.50 0.36
N THR A 33 0.99 10.02 -0.71
CA THR A 33 0.35 9.09 -1.63
C THR A 33 0.65 7.69 -1.12
N VAL A 34 -0.38 6.92 -0.84
CA VAL A 34 -0.25 5.56 -0.33
C VAL A 34 -0.61 4.56 -1.42
N VAL A 35 0.20 3.53 -1.58
CA VAL A 35 -0.13 2.35 -2.37
C VAL A 35 -0.09 1.13 -1.45
N ALA A 36 -0.87 0.12 -1.77
CA ALA A 36 -0.98 -1.08 -0.96
C ALA A 36 -0.73 -2.33 -1.79
N THR A 37 -0.38 -3.42 -1.12
CA THR A 37 -0.24 -4.72 -1.78
C THR A 37 -1.08 -5.76 -1.07
N GLY A 38 -1.49 -6.77 -1.82
CA GLY A 38 -2.19 -7.92 -1.29
C GLY A 38 -1.92 -9.14 -2.17
N PHE A 39 -2.28 -10.32 -1.69
CA PHE A 39 -2.07 -11.55 -2.42
C PHE A 39 -3.14 -12.58 -2.12
N GLY A 40 -3.53 -13.34 -3.14
CA GLY A 40 -4.51 -14.40 -3.01
C GLY A 40 -5.86 -13.90 -2.47
N LYS A 41 -6.39 -14.58 -1.46
CA LYS A 41 -7.64 -14.17 -0.83
C LYS A 41 -7.51 -12.83 -0.12
N GLY A 42 -6.31 -12.50 0.35
CA GLY A 42 -6.04 -11.23 1.01
C GLY A 42 -6.13 -10.03 0.08
N LEU A 43 -5.93 -10.23 -1.23
CA LEU A 43 -5.99 -9.14 -2.19
C LEU A 43 -7.34 -8.41 -2.16
N ARG A 44 -8.45 -9.15 -2.20
CA ARG A 44 -9.79 -8.56 -2.15
C ARG A 44 -10.07 -7.90 -0.82
N ILE A 45 -9.58 -8.50 0.26
CA ILE A 45 -9.73 -7.94 1.60
C ILE A 45 -9.02 -6.61 1.68
N THR A 46 -7.78 -6.54 1.17
CA THR A 46 -7.02 -5.30 1.12
C THR A 46 -7.73 -4.25 0.26
N GLU A 47 -8.22 -4.63 -0.91
CA GLU A 47 -8.95 -3.71 -1.78
C GLU A 47 -10.17 -3.09 -1.10
N ARG A 48 -10.92 -3.89 -0.35
CA ARG A 48 -12.07 -3.39 0.41
C ARG A 48 -11.66 -2.45 1.54
N ALA A 49 -10.61 -2.83 2.26
CA ALA A 49 -10.14 -2.04 3.40
C ALA A 49 -9.66 -0.66 2.95
N VAL A 50 -8.85 -0.60 1.89
CA VAL A 50 -8.31 0.69 1.45
C VAL A 50 -9.36 1.63 0.89
N LYS A 51 -10.46 1.11 0.34
CA LYS A 51 -11.56 1.97 -0.12
C LYS A 51 -12.21 2.77 0.99
N ARG A 52 -12.11 2.31 2.22
CA ARG A 52 -12.60 3.06 3.39
C ARG A 52 -11.73 4.27 3.69
N LEU A 53 -10.48 4.26 3.23
CA LEU A 53 -9.55 5.37 3.41
C LEU A 53 -9.66 6.36 2.26
N SER A 54 -9.59 5.86 1.02
CA SER A 54 -9.65 6.67 -0.19
C SER A 54 -9.85 5.76 -1.39
N GLU A 55 -10.65 6.20 -2.34
CA GLU A 55 -10.83 5.49 -3.61
C GLU A 55 -9.60 5.58 -4.51
N ASP A 56 -8.69 6.51 -4.20
CA ASP A 56 -7.50 6.74 -5.01
C ASP A 56 -6.34 5.81 -4.69
N ILE A 57 -6.44 5.01 -3.63
CA ILE A 57 -5.38 4.09 -3.25
C ILE A 57 -5.36 2.91 -4.22
N LYS A 58 -4.22 2.72 -4.87
CA LYS A 58 -4.01 1.59 -5.77
C LYS A 58 -3.50 0.39 -5.00
N VAL A 59 -4.00 -0.78 -5.34
CA VAL A 59 -3.59 -2.04 -4.73
C VAL A 59 -2.94 -2.92 -5.79
N PHE A 60 -1.74 -3.40 -5.50
CA PHE A 60 -0.99 -4.26 -6.40
C PHE A 60 -0.90 -5.67 -5.82
N GLU A 61 -0.99 -6.67 -6.68
CA GLU A 61 -0.80 -8.05 -6.24
C GLU A 61 0.70 -8.32 -6.03
N MET A 62 1.04 -8.89 -4.87
CA MET A 62 2.42 -9.21 -4.56
C MET A 62 2.49 -10.36 -3.56
N ASP A 63 3.09 -11.48 -3.98
CA ASP A 63 3.43 -12.59 -3.09
C ASP A 63 4.85 -12.39 -2.59
N ILE A 64 4.98 -12.08 -1.30
CA ILE A 64 6.29 -11.77 -0.70
C ILE A 64 7.24 -12.99 -0.68
N GLU A 65 6.71 -14.19 -0.82
CA GLU A 65 7.52 -15.40 -0.89
C GLU A 65 8.05 -15.68 -2.31
N ASN A 66 7.58 -14.93 -3.30
CA ASN A 66 7.99 -15.07 -4.68
C ASN A 66 8.77 -13.83 -5.11
N LEU A 67 10.09 -13.95 -5.15
CA LEU A 67 10.98 -12.83 -5.47
C LEU A 67 10.67 -12.18 -6.82
N ASN A 68 10.31 -12.97 -7.82
CA ASN A 68 9.96 -12.44 -9.13
C ASN A 68 8.71 -11.55 -9.05
N GLN A 69 7.70 -11.94 -8.27
CA GLN A 69 6.51 -11.13 -8.08
C GLN A 69 6.81 -9.85 -7.29
N VAL A 70 7.69 -9.93 -6.30
CA VAL A 70 8.11 -8.74 -5.55
C VAL A 70 8.77 -7.74 -6.50
N ASN A 71 9.70 -8.18 -7.33
CA ASN A 71 10.40 -7.32 -8.28
C ASN A 71 9.43 -6.71 -9.30
N GLU A 72 8.50 -7.50 -9.84
CA GLU A 72 7.50 -7.01 -10.77
C GLU A 72 6.57 -5.99 -10.12
N ALA A 73 6.11 -6.27 -8.91
CA ALA A 73 5.21 -5.36 -8.20
C ALA A 73 5.88 -4.02 -7.94
N VAL A 74 7.12 -4.03 -7.47
CA VAL A 74 7.88 -2.81 -7.21
C VAL A 74 8.03 -2.00 -8.51
N LYS A 75 8.37 -2.66 -9.61
CA LYS A 75 8.49 -2.00 -10.91
C LYS A 75 7.17 -1.37 -11.34
N ASN A 76 6.06 -2.12 -11.22
CA ASN A 76 4.74 -1.62 -11.60
C ASN A 76 4.32 -0.43 -10.74
N ILE A 77 4.62 -0.49 -9.45
CA ILE A 77 4.33 0.61 -8.52
C ILE A 77 5.12 1.86 -8.93
N GLU A 78 6.40 1.70 -9.21
CA GLU A 78 7.24 2.83 -9.61
C GLU A 78 6.81 3.42 -10.95
N ASP A 79 6.34 2.58 -11.88
CA ASP A 79 5.81 3.05 -13.16
C ASP A 79 4.51 3.88 -12.97
N GLU A 80 3.71 3.56 -11.97
CA GLU A 80 2.43 4.23 -11.70
C GLU A 80 2.60 5.52 -10.89
N VAL A 81 3.40 5.48 -9.83
CA VAL A 81 3.47 6.59 -8.88
C VAL A 81 4.85 7.22 -8.78
N GLY A 82 5.84 6.66 -9.43
CA GLY A 82 7.22 7.11 -9.33
C GLY A 82 7.97 6.45 -8.17
N ASN A 83 9.10 7.01 -7.81
CA ASN A 83 9.96 6.42 -6.79
C ASN A 83 9.28 6.44 -5.42
N LEU A 84 9.40 5.32 -4.70
CA LEU A 84 8.89 5.23 -3.34
C LEU A 84 9.84 5.92 -2.36
N ASP A 85 9.26 6.61 -1.39
CA ASP A 85 10.01 7.26 -0.31
C ASP A 85 10.11 6.37 0.93
N GLY A 86 9.16 5.44 1.10
CA GLY A 86 9.17 4.54 2.24
C GLY A 86 8.30 3.32 2.03
N ILE A 87 8.57 2.29 2.82
CA ILE A 87 7.82 1.04 2.81
C ILE A 87 7.53 0.64 4.24
N LEU A 88 6.26 0.40 4.56
CA LEU A 88 5.85 -0.22 5.80
C LEU A 88 5.44 -1.66 5.52
N HIS A 89 6.20 -2.60 6.06
CA HIS A 89 5.91 -4.02 5.91
C HIS A 89 5.26 -4.53 7.20
N ALA A 90 3.95 -4.74 7.14
CA ALA A 90 3.14 -5.07 8.32
C ALA A 90 2.49 -6.46 8.23
N ILE A 91 3.15 -7.38 7.57
CA ILE A 91 2.69 -8.77 7.45
C ILE A 91 3.39 -9.64 8.47
#